data_5792166acd02aa9c20730abb40da461d
#
_entry.id   5792166acd02aa9c20730abb40da461d
#
_cell.length_a   1.000
_cell.length_b   1.000
_cell.length_c   1.000
_cell.angle_alpha   90.00
_cell.angle_beta   90.00
_cell.angle_gamma   90.00
#
_symmetry.space_group_name_H-M   'P 1'
#
loop_
_entity.id
_entity.type
_entity.pdbx_description
1 polymer ?
#
loop_
_entity_poly.entity_id
_entity_poly.type
_entity_poly.pdbx_seq_one_letter_code
_entity_poly.pdbx_strand_id
1 'polypeptide(L)' 'MASIRKRGNSYLLVVSMGYTPDGRRRNPQQKTVKPPTGLTPKQTEKWLQEQAMIFEMSCKKLNPDIDRS' A
#
# COMPACT_ATOMS: atom_id res chain seq x y z
N MET A 1 2.43 -5.48 -5.51
CA MET A 1 1.87 -4.25 -6.07
C MET A 1 0.81 -3.68 -5.14
N ALA A 2 0.73 -2.39 -5.09
CA ALA A 2 -0.25 -1.72 -4.25
C ALA A 2 -1.47 -1.34 -5.07
N SER A 3 -2.64 -1.52 -4.50
CA SER A 3 -3.88 -1.11 -5.11
C SER A 3 -4.46 0.06 -4.33
N ILE A 4 -5.16 0.94 -5.01
CA ILE A 4 -5.77 2.09 -4.38
C ILE A 4 -7.27 2.03 -4.64
N ARG A 5 -8.06 2.11 -3.57
CA ARG A 5 -9.51 2.11 -3.68
C ARG A 5 -10.08 3.36 -3.05
N LYS A 6 -11.04 3.98 -3.72
CA LYS A 6 -11.68 5.16 -3.19
C LYS A 6 -12.83 4.76 -2.26
N ARG A 7 -12.87 5.38 -1.09
CA ARG A 7 -13.94 5.15 -0.13
C ARG A 7 -14.42 6.48 0.42
N GLY A 8 -15.53 6.94 -0.10
CA GLY A 8 -16.06 8.22 0.36
C GLY A 8 -15.01 9.31 0.29
N ASN A 9 -14.63 9.85 1.44
CA ASN A 9 -13.63 10.89 1.53
C ASN A 9 -12.22 10.37 1.77
N SER A 10 -12.06 9.05 1.78
CA SER A 10 -10.77 8.45 2.08
C SER A 10 -10.38 7.48 0.98
N TYR A 11 -9.13 7.02 1.03
CA TYR A 11 -8.63 6.03 0.08
C TYR A 11 -8.03 4.88 0.84
N LEU A 12 -8.23 3.68 0.33
CA LEU A 12 -7.68 2.48 0.93
C LEU A 12 -6.53 1.97 0.09
N LEU A 13 -5.37 1.84 0.71
CA LEU A 13 -4.21 1.27 0.07
C LEU A 13 -4.12 -0.20 0.45
N VAL A 14 -3.98 -1.05 -0.55
CA VAL A 14 -3.88 -2.50 -0.33
C VAL A 14 -2.60 -3.00 -0.96
N VAL A 15 -1.77 -3.63 -0.15
CA VAL A 15 -0.50 -4.18 -0.62
C VAL A 15 -0.54 -5.69 -0.48
N SER A 16 -0.33 -6.38 -1.59
CA SER A 16 -0.30 -7.84 -1.60
C SER A 16 1.04 -8.31 -1.07
N MET A 17 1.00 -9.21 -0.09
CA MET A 17 2.20 -9.72 0.55
C MET A 17 2.71 -11.01 -0.08
N GLY A 18 2.05 -11.52 -1.11
CA GLY A 18 2.48 -12.73 -1.77
C GLY A 18 2.07 -13.99 -1.03
N TYR A 19 2.85 -15.04 -1.21
CA TYR A 19 2.56 -16.35 -0.62
C TYR A 19 3.63 -16.74 0.37
N THR A 20 3.23 -17.51 1.36
CA THR A 20 4.18 -18.07 2.31
C THR A 20 4.87 -19.29 1.68
N PRO A 21 6.00 -19.73 2.25
CA PRO A 21 6.66 -20.94 1.77
C PRO A 21 5.77 -22.18 1.80
N ASP A 22 4.75 -22.17 2.65
CA ASP A 22 3.80 -23.29 2.74
C ASP A 22 2.80 -23.27 1.61
N GLY A 23 2.85 -22.29 0.75
CA GLY A 23 1.89 -22.20 -0.33
C GLY A 23 0.62 -21.47 0.05
N ARG A 24 0.52 -20.97 1.27
CA ARG A 24 -0.64 -20.23 1.71
C ARG A 24 -0.52 -18.78 1.35
N ARG A 25 -1.65 -18.18 1.08
CA ARG A 25 -1.69 -16.78 0.72
C ARG A 25 -1.64 -15.93 1.98
N ARG A 26 -0.74 -14.96 2.00
CA ARG A 26 -0.65 -14.04 3.11
C ARG A 26 -1.78 -13.02 3.04
N ASN A 27 -2.22 -12.57 4.20
CA ASN A 27 -3.23 -11.53 4.25
C ASN A 27 -2.63 -10.22 3.71
N PRO A 28 -3.36 -9.53 2.84
CA PRO A 28 -2.86 -8.25 2.33
C PRO A 28 -2.84 -7.20 3.43
N GLN A 29 -1.87 -6.31 3.35
CA GLN A 29 -1.81 -5.17 4.26
C GLN A 29 -2.68 -4.06 3.72
N GLN A 30 -3.43 -3.43 4.59
CA GLN A 30 -4.32 -2.36 4.21
C GLN A 30 -4.07 -1.13 5.06
N LYS A 31 -4.19 0.03 4.45
CA LYS A 31 -4.03 1.28 5.15
C LYS A 31 -4.98 2.31 4.57
N THR A 32 -5.72 2.98 5.44
CA THR A 32 -6.61 4.05 5.01
C THR A 32 -5.86 5.37 5.08
N VAL A 33 -5.89 6.11 3.99
CA VAL A 33 -5.24 7.42 3.92
C VAL A 33 -6.25 8.45 3.48
N LYS A 34 -6.07 9.68 3.93
CA LYS A 34 -6.95 10.77 3.58
C LYS A 34 -6.12 11.88 2.97
N PRO A 35 -6.30 12.18 1.68
CA PRO A 35 -5.53 13.24 1.05
C PRO A 35 -5.91 14.60 1.63
N PRO A 36 -4.97 15.54 1.65
CA PRO A 36 -5.28 16.89 2.11
C PRO A 36 -6.23 17.58 1.15
N THR A 37 -6.96 18.56 1.66
CA THR A 37 -7.84 19.34 0.82
C THR A 37 -7.03 20.34 0.00
N GLY A 38 -7.61 20.77 -1.12
CA GLY A 38 -6.93 21.75 -1.97
C GLY A 38 -6.09 21.17 -3.07
N LEU A 39 -5.98 19.88 -3.16
CA LEU A 39 -5.23 19.25 -4.24
C LEU A 39 -6.09 19.07 -5.48
N THR A 40 -5.47 19.27 -6.65
CA THR A 40 -6.14 18.94 -7.89
C THR A 40 -6.25 17.42 -8.02
N PRO A 41 -7.13 16.93 -8.91
CA PRO A 41 -7.24 15.48 -9.12
C PRO A 41 -5.90 14.85 -9.49
N LYS A 42 -5.10 15.52 -10.29
CA LYS A 42 -3.78 14.99 -10.67
C LYS A 42 -2.84 14.94 -9.48
N GLN A 43 -2.86 15.97 -8.66
CA GLN A 43 -2.01 16.01 -7.47
C GLN A 43 -2.44 14.95 -6.46
N THR A 44 -3.73 14.76 -6.32
CA THR A 44 -4.24 13.73 -5.42
C THR A 44 -3.79 12.36 -5.87
N GLU A 45 -3.89 12.08 -7.15
CA GLU A 45 -3.46 10.78 -7.68
C GLU A 45 -1.98 10.56 -7.43
N LYS A 46 -1.15 11.55 -7.72
CA LYS A 46 0.27 11.44 -7.47
C LYS A 46 0.58 11.25 -5.99
N TRP A 47 -0.13 11.98 -5.14
CA TRP A 47 0.03 11.84 -3.70
C TRP A 47 -0.30 10.43 -3.25
N LEU A 48 -1.38 9.86 -3.78
CA LEU A 48 -1.76 8.50 -3.43
C LEU A 48 -0.72 7.48 -3.87
N GLN A 49 -0.15 7.67 -5.05
CA GLN A 49 0.89 6.77 -5.52
C GLN A 49 2.12 6.83 -4.63
N GLU A 50 2.47 8.02 -4.18
CA GLU A 50 3.60 8.16 -3.25
C GLU A 50 3.30 7.46 -1.93
N GLN A 51 2.10 7.64 -1.40
CA GLN A 51 1.72 6.98 -0.16
C GLN A 51 1.71 5.46 -0.32
N ALA A 52 1.22 4.98 -1.44
CA ALA A 52 1.22 3.55 -1.71
C ALA A 52 2.64 3.00 -1.78
N MET A 53 3.54 3.73 -2.42
CA MET A 53 4.93 3.30 -2.51
C MET A 53 5.58 3.26 -1.14
N ILE A 54 5.40 4.29 -0.35
CA ILE A 54 5.96 4.35 1.00
C ILE A 54 5.42 3.20 1.83
N PHE A 55 4.12 2.97 1.75
CA PHE A 55 3.50 1.90 2.50
C PHE A 55 4.04 0.53 2.08
N GLU A 56 4.18 0.32 0.79
CA GLU A 56 4.71 -0.94 0.27
C GLU A 56 6.14 -1.17 0.75
N MET A 57 6.96 -0.16 0.68
CA MET A 57 8.34 -0.26 1.15
C MET A 57 8.39 -0.53 2.65
N SER A 58 7.52 0.10 3.40
CA SER A 58 7.46 -0.13 4.84
C SER A 58 7.07 -1.57 5.14
N CYS A 59 6.11 -2.10 4.40
CA CYS A 59 5.72 -3.50 4.59
C CYS A 59 6.87 -4.45 4.27
N LYS A 60 7.64 -4.16 3.25
CA LYS A 60 8.78 -5.00 2.90
C LYS A 60 9.88 -4.95 3.94
N LYS A 61 10.07 -3.79 4.55
CA LYS A 61 11.10 -3.65 5.58
C LYS A 61 10.77 -4.44 6.83
N LEU A 62 9.50 -4.73 7.06
CA LEU A 62 9.09 -5.49 8.23
C LEU A 62 9.39 -6.96 8.10
N ASN A 63 9.88 -7.40 6.96
CA ASN A 63 10.22 -8.80 6.72
C ASN A 63 11.70 -8.94 6.38
N PRO A 64 12.57 -8.84 7.36
CA PRO A 64 14.01 -8.93 7.10
C PRO A 64 14.43 -10.29 6.55
N ASP A 65 13.64 -11.30 6.76
CA ASP A 65 13.99 -12.63 6.29
C ASP A 65 14.08 -12.69 4.77
N ILE A 66 13.36 -11.84 4.10
CA ILE A 66 13.34 -11.84 2.65
C ILE A 66 14.68 -11.41 2.08
N ASP A 67 15.39 -10.60 2.81
CA ASP A 67 16.68 -10.09 2.36
C ASP A 67 17.79 -11.09 2.46
N ARG A 68 17.52 -12.19 3.09
CA ARG A 68 18.55 -13.17 3.37
C ARG A 68 18.96 -14.00 2.19
N SER A 69 18.16 -14.03 1.24
CA SER A 69 18.41 -14.90 0.09
C SER A 69 19.74 -14.66 -0.56
#